data_45ecaf3f924b3b97eb92b763e9808ca8
#
_entry.id   45ecaf3f924b3b97eb92b763e9808ca8
#
_cell.length_a   1.000
_cell.length_b   1.000
_cell.length_c   1.000
_cell.angle_alpha   90.00
_cell.angle_beta   90.00
_cell.angle_gamma   90.00
#
_symmetry.space_group_name_H-M   'P 1'
#
loop_
_entity.id
_entity.type
_entity.pdbx_description
1 polymer ?
#
loop_
_entity_poly.entity_id
_entity_poly.type
_entity_poly.pdbx_seq_one_letter_code
_entity_poly.pdbx_strand_id
1 'polypeptide(L)'
;IDQLQEDGRRAYATIGKAVGLSEAAVRQRVQRLQESGVMQIVAVTDPMQVGFSRAAMIGIRVDGDAEAVADALEAMPEIDYLVVCAGSFDILAELVTEDDDHLLDVINRRIRAIPEVRSTETFVYLMLRKQIYTWGTR
;
A
#
# COMPACT_ATOMS: atom_id res chain seq x y z
N ILE A 1 17.02 -1.23 10.92
CA ILE A 1 15.64 -1.32 10.40
C ILE A 1 14.76 -2.02 11.44
N ASP A 2 15.03 -3.25 11.86
CA ASP A 2 14.20 -4.08 12.74
C ASP A 2 13.66 -3.33 13.96
N GLN A 3 14.51 -2.53 14.61
CA GLN A 3 14.13 -1.69 15.75
C GLN A 3 13.01 -0.68 15.45
N LEU A 4 12.97 -0.17 14.21
CA LEU A 4 11.93 0.76 13.74
C LEU A 4 10.71 0.02 13.18
N GLN A 5 10.85 -1.23 12.72
CA GLN A 5 9.71 -2.08 12.37
C GLN A 5 8.94 -2.55 13.61
N GLU A 6 9.63 -2.75 14.75
CA GLU A 6 8.99 -3.06 16.02
C GLU A 6 8.28 -1.83 16.62
N ASP A 7 8.96 -0.66 16.57
CA ASP A 7 8.43 0.61 17.07
C ASP A 7 8.99 1.78 16.24
N GLY A 8 8.18 2.28 15.31
CA GLY A 8 8.54 3.40 14.43
C GLY A 8 8.84 4.73 15.15
N ARG A 9 8.53 4.82 16.43
CA ARG A 9 8.81 5.99 17.30
C ARG A 9 9.97 5.78 18.25
N ARG A 10 10.68 4.65 18.17
CA ARG A 10 11.81 4.33 19.06
C ARG A 10 12.88 5.41 18.99
N ALA A 11 13.30 5.91 20.15
CA ALA A 11 14.31 6.97 20.25
C ALA A 11 15.65 6.52 19.63
N TYR A 12 16.26 7.36 18.81
CA TYR A 12 17.54 7.04 18.15
C TYR A 12 18.68 6.75 19.14
N ALA A 13 18.68 7.40 20.32
CA ALA A 13 19.60 7.07 21.39
C ALA A 13 19.46 5.63 21.89
N THR A 14 18.21 5.11 21.96
CA THR A 14 17.92 3.72 22.35
C THR A 14 18.36 2.76 21.27
N ILE A 15 18.07 3.07 20.00
CA ILE A 15 18.57 2.28 18.85
C ILE A 15 20.08 2.23 18.85
N GLY A 16 20.74 3.38 19.05
CA GLY A 16 22.20 3.46 19.10
C GLY A 16 22.82 2.53 20.13
N LYS A 17 22.28 2.49 21.34
CA LYS A 17 22.70 1.54 22.38
C LYS A 17 22.55 0.07 21.96
N ALA A 18 21.45 -0.26 21.30
CA ALA A 18 21.18 -1.64 20.89
C ALA A 18 22.10 -2.12 19.75
N VAL A 19 22.57 -1.20 18.87
CA VAL A 19 23.37 -1.56 17.69
C VAL A 19 24.83 -1.07 17.76
N GLY A 20 25.28 -0.52 18.89
CA GLY A 20 26.66 -0.06 19.10
C GLY A 20 27.01 1.21 18.31
N LEU A 21 26.06 2.12 18.12
CA LEU A 21 26.24 3.38 17.39
C LEU A 21 25.89 4.60 18.24
N SER A 22 26.47 5.77 17.90
CA SER A 22 26.01 7.03 18.46
C SER A 22 24.61 7.42 17.91
N GLU A 23 23.85 8.22 18.63
CA GLU A 23 22.56 8.75 18.19
C GLU A 23 22.69 9.49 16.84
N ALA A 24 23.74 10.28 16.67
CA ALA A 24 24.00 11.01 15.43
C ALA A 24 24.22 10.06 14.24
N ALA A 25 24.96 8.96 14.45
CA ALA A 25 25.17 7.94 13.42
C ALA A 25 23.86 7.20 13.07
N VAL A 26 23.01 6.92 14.05
CA VAL A 26 21.67 6.33 13.81
C VAL A 26 20.83 7.29 12.98
N ARG A 27 20.74 8.56 13.38
CA ARG A 27 19.99 9.60 12.67
C ARG A 27 20.40 9.68 11.19
N GLN A 28 21.70 9.75 10.93
CA GLN A 28 22.23 9.81 9.56
C GLN A 28 21.87 8.57 8.75
N ARG A 29 21.95 7.38 9.35
CA ARG A 29 21.57 6.12 8.66
C ARG A 29 20.09 6.04 8.36
N VAL A 30 19.23 6.40 9.32
CA VAL A 30 17.77 6.44 9.11
C VAL A 30 17.41 7.41 8.00
N GLN A 31 18.00 8.61 8.02
CA GLN A 31 17.78 9.60 6.98
C GLN A 31 18.15 9.06 5.59
N ARG A 32 19.31 8.43 5.44
CA ARG A 32 19.72 7.81 4.17
C ARG A 32 18.77 6.71 3.69
N LEU A 33 18.26 5.87 4.61
CA LEU A 33 17.28 4.83 4.27
C LEU A 33 15.96 5.42 3.77
N GLN A 34 15.54 6.54 4.35
CA GLN A 34 14.34 7.26 3.91
C GLN A 34 14.57 7.95 2.56
N GLU A 35 15.68 8.67 2.39
CA GLU A 35 16.03 9.36 1.14
C GLU A 35 16.22 8.38 -0.04
N SER A 36 16.71 7.17 0.23
CA SER A 36 16.88 6.13 -0.79
C SER A 36 15.60 5.31 -1.08
N GLY A 37 14.48 5.62 -0.41
CA GLY A 37 13.23 4.88 -0.57
C GLY A 37 13.19 3.47 0.02
N VAL A 38 14.27 3.06 0.72
CA VAL A 38 14.35 1.72 1.35
C VAL A 38 13.42 1.60 2.55
N MET A 39 13.11 2.71 3.22
CA MET A 39 12.29 2.73 4.42
C MET A 39 11.43 3.99 4.48
N GLN A 40 10.19 3.82 4.95
CA GLN A 40 9.29 4.91 5.32
C GLN A 40 8.87 4.74 6.78
N ILE A 41 8.66 5.85 7.48
CA ILE A 41 8.05 5.87 8.81
C ILE A 41 6.71 6.57 8.66
N VAL A 42 5.64 5.82 8.81
CA VAL A 42 4.26 6.28 8.60
C VAL A 42 3.37 5.90 9.78
N ALA A 43 2.29 6.63 9.97
CA ALA A 43 1.20 6.20 10.82
C ALA A 43 0.28 5.28 10.00
N VAL A 44 0.06 4.07 10.47
CA VAL A 44 -0.91 3.15 9.87
C VAL A 44 -2.22 3.27 10.64
N THR A 45 -3.29 3.54 9.92
CA THR A 45 -4.65 3.59 10.46
C THR A 45 -5.46 2.39 9.96
N ASP A 46 -6.50 2.01 10.70
CA ASP A 46 -7.53 1.13 10.20
C ASP A 46 -8.56 1.99 9.42
N PRO A 47 -8.69 1.84 8.10
CA PRO A 47 -9.62 2.64 7.29
C PRO A 47 -11.04 2.61 7.83
N MET A 48 -11.48 1.46 8.33
CA MET A 48 -12.83 1.26 8.86
C MET A 48 -13.09 2.08 10.15
N GLN A 49 -12.03 2.49 10.86
CA GLN A 49 -12.14 3.31 12.07
C GLN A 49 -12.05 4.82 11.79
N VAL A 50 -11.64 5.21 10.59
CA VAL A 50 -11.44 6.62 10.22
C VAL A 50 -12.44 7.13 9.16
N GLY A 51 -13.54 6.41 8.94
CA GLY A 51 -14.66 6.89 8.14
C GLY A 51 -14.87 6.19 6.81
N PHE A 52 -13.98 5.29 6.40
CA PHE A 52 -14.21 4.42 5.26
C PHE A 52 -15.00 3.18 5.70
N SER A 53 -15.96 2.75 4.93
CA SER A 53 -16.76 1.58 5.28
C SER A 53 -16.61 0.40 4.32
N ARG A 54 -15.82 0.59 3.26
CA ARG A 54 -15.51 -0.47 2.29
C ARG A 54 -14.03 -0.49 1.96
N ALA A 55 -13.46 -1.69 2.01
CA ALA A 55 -12.15 -2.00 1.48
C ALA A 55 -12.27 -3.20 0.54
N ALA A 56 -11.57 -3.18 -0.57
CA ALA A 56 -11.63 -4.25 -1.56
C ALA A 56 -10.30 -4.39 -2.31
N MET A 57 -10.01 -5.62 -2.72
CA MET A 57 -9.02 -5.89 -3.77
C MET A 57 -9.75 -6.05 -5.10
N ILE A 58 -9.28 -5.37 -6.12
CA ILE A 58 -9.78 -5.49 -7.49
C ILE A 58 -8.74 -6.21 -8.33
N GLY A 59 -9.08 -7.40 -8.80
CA GLY A 59 -8.31 -8.09 -9.83
C GLY A 59 -8.71 -7.57 -11.21
N ILE A 60 -7.75 -7.10 -11.99
CA ILE A 60 -7.98 -6.46 -13.29
C ILE A 60 -7.27 -7.28 -14.36
N ARG A 61 -7.99 -7.59 -15.44
CA ARG A 61 -7.42 -8.16 -16.68
C ARG A 61 -7.36 -7.09 -17.74
N VAL A 62 -6.24 -7.02 -18.42
CA VAL A 62 -5.91 -5.98 -19.40
C VAL A 62 -5.72 -6.62 -20.76
N ASP A 63 -6.24 -5.97 -21.81
CA ASP A 63 -5.92 -6.30 -23.20
C ASP A 63 -4.94 -5.23 -23.71
N GLY A 64 -3.64 -5.58 -23.76
CA GLY A 64 -2.59 -4.67 -24.21
C GLY A 64 -1.54 -4.35 -23.16
N ASP A 65 -1.25 -3.06 -22.97
CA ASP A 65 -0.17 -2.59 -22.08
C ASP A 65 -0.66 -2.41 -20.64
N ALA A 66 -0.28 -3.35 -19.78
CA ALA A 66 -0.63 -3.31 -18.36
C ALA A 66 0.06 -2.16 -17.60
N GLU A 67 1.24 -1.69 -18.04
CA GLU A 67 1.92 -0.57 -17.41
C GLU A 67 1.16 0.74 -17.64
N ALA A 68 0.66 0.97 -18.87
CA ALA A 68 -0.15 2.15 -19.17
C ALA A 68 -1.46 2.18 -18.36
N VAL A 69 -2.10 1.02 -18.13
CA VAL A 69 -3.28 0.91 -17.25
C VAL A 69 -2.90 1.16 -15.79
N ALA A 70 -1.76 0.63 -15.33
CA ALA A 70 -1.27 0.85 -13.97
C ALA A 70 -1.00 2.34 -13.71
N ASP A 71 -0.39 3.07 -14.65
CA ASP A 71 -0.17 4.51 -14.55
C ASP A 71 -1.49 5.29 -14.37
N ALA A 72 -2.53 4.90 -15.12
CA ALA A 72 -3.86 5.52 -14.98
C ALA A 72 -4.52 5.22 -13.63
N LEU A 73 -4.31 4.01 -13.11
CA LEU A 73 -4.83 3.59 -11.80
C LEU A 73 -4.07 4.26 -10.65
N GLU A 74 -2.75 4.42 -10.75
CA GLU A 74 -1.91 5.07 -9.74
C GLU A 74 -2.34 6.51 -9.46
N ALA A 75 -2.90 7.18 -10.46
CA ALA A 75 -3.44 8.54 -10.32
C ALA A 75 -4.77 8.61 -9.52
N MET A 76 -5.39 7.49 -9.18
CA MET A 76 -6.67 7.45 -8.45
C MET A 76 -6.43 7.51 -6.94
N PRO A 77 -6.98 8.52 -6.23
CA PRO A 77 -6.74 8.68 -4.79
C PRO A 77 -7.37 7.60 -3.91
N GLU A 78 -8.30 6.81 -4.44
CA GLU A 78 -8.94 5.70 -3.73
C GLU A 78 -8.07 4.44 -3.71
N ILE A 79 -7.04 4.37 -4.56
CA ILE A 79 -6.15 3.20 -4.67
C ILE A 79 -4.95 3.40 -3.75
N ASP A 80 -4.84 2.58 -2.72
CA ASP A 80 -3.76 2.64 -1.72
C ASP A 80 -2.62 1.66 -2.03
N TYR A 81 -2.90 0.60 -2.76
CA TYR A 81 -1.91 -0.40 -3.16
C TYR A 81 -2.18 -0.86 -4.58
N LEU A 82 -1.13 -0.85 -5.41
CA LEU A 82 -1.21 -1.22 -6.81
C LEU A 82 -0.01 -2.08 -7.18
N VAL A 83 -0.25 -3.20 -7.85
CA VAL A 83 0.82 -4.08 -8.33
C VAL A 83 0.48 -4.68 -9.67
N VAL A 84 1.43 -4.64 -10.60
CA VAL A 84 1.41 -5.43 -11.83
C VAL A 84 1.92 -6.82 -11.50
N CYS A 85 1.21 -7.84 -11.89
CA CYS A 85 1.51 -9.23 -11.51
C CYS A 85 1.41 -10.19 -12.70
N ALA A 86 1.95 -11.37 -12.53
CA ALA A 86 1.81 -12.48 -13.46
C ALA A 86 0.87 -13.53 -12.86
N GLY A 87 -0.26 -13.83 -13.55
CA GLY A 87 -1.24 -14.79 -13.06
C GLY A 87 -2.59 -14.64 -13.74
N SER A 88 -3.66 -14.93 -13.01
CA SER A 88 -5.04 -14.82 -13.51
C SER A 88 -5.49 -13.37 -13.72
N PHE A 89 -4.82 -12.42 -13.10
CA PHE A 89 -4.98 -10.99 -13.27
C PHE A 89 -3.64 -10.39 -13.67
N ASP A 90 -3.69 -9.30 -14.42
CA ASP A 90 -2.52 -8.52 -14.81
C ASP A 90 -2.18 -7.46 -13.78
N ILE A 91 -3.20 -6.93 -13.09
CA ILE A 91 -3.06 -5.92 -12.05
C ILE A 91 -3.94 -6.29 -10.85
N LEU A 92 -3.43 -6.04 -9.65
CA LEU A 92 -4.20 -6.03 -8.41
C LEU A 92 -4.16 -4.62 -7.82
N ALA A 93 -5.34 -4.07 -7.52
CA ALA A 93 -5.51 -2.76 -6.91
C ALA A 93 -6.30 -2.87 -5.62
N GLU A 94 -5.70 -2.48 -4.49
CA GLU A 94 -6.43 -2.35 -3.22
C GLU A 94 -6.95 -0.93 -3.09
N LEU A 95 -8.19 -0.80 -2.70
CA LEU A 95 -8.84 0.49 -2.55
C LEU A 95 -9.75 0.54 -1.32
N VAL A 96 -9.96 1.75 -0.82
CA VAL A 96 -10.90 2.04 0.25
C VAL A 96 -11.91 3.09 -0.21
N THR A 97 -13.17 2.94 0.19
CA THR A 97 -14.24 3.86 -0.17
C THR A 97 -15.17 4.12 1.01
N GLU A 98 -15.90 5.23 0.93
CA GLU A 98 -16.80 5.65 2.00
C GLU A 98 -17.99 4.70 2.14
N ASP A 99 -18.54 4.21 1.02
CA ASP A 99 -19.71 3.34 0.97
C ASP A 99 -19.74 2.47 -0.31
N ASP A 100 -20.84 1.73 -0.48
CA ASP A 100 -21.06 0.85 -1.63
C ASP A 100 -21.30 1.64 -2.93
N ASP A 101 -21.93 2.80 -2.87
CA ASP A 101 -22.18 3.64 -4.04
C ASP A 101 -20.87 4.21 -4.58
N HIS A 102 -20.00 4.65 -3.69
CA HIS A 102 -18.66 5.10 -4.06
C HIS A 102 -17.81 3.95 -4.64
N LEU A 103 -17.85 2.77 -4.02
CA LEU A 103 -17.17 1.58 -4.56
C LEU A 103 -17.66 1.24 -5.98
N LEU A 104 -18.96 1.26 -6.18
CA LEU A 104 -19.58 0.98 -7.48
C LEU A 104 -19.19 2.02 -8.54
N ASP A 105 -19.11 3.30 -8.16
CA ASP A 105 -18.69 4.38 -9.04
C ASP A 105 -17.22 4.21 -9.47
N VAL A 106 -16.32 3.97 -8.52
CA VAL A 106 -14.89 3.75 -8.80
C VAL A 106 -14.71 2.57 -9.76
N ILE A 107 -15.36 1.44 -9.50
CA ILE A 107 -15.23 0.25 -10.37
C ILE A 107 -15.81 0.50 -11.75
N ASN A 108 -17.05 0.98 -11.86
CA ASN A 108 -17.77 1.01 -13.13
C ASN A 108 -17.43 2.23 -13.99
N ARG A 109 -17.24 3.39 -13.38
CA ARG A 109 -17.07 4.65 -14.12
C ARG A 109 -15.64 5.10 -14.24
N ARG A 110 -14.74 4.54 -13.42
CA ARG A 110 -13.34 4.95 -13.45
C ARG A 110 -12.44 3.80 -13.88
N ILE A 111 -12.43 2.66 -13.20
CA ILE A 111 -11.55 1.53 -13.56
C ILE A 111 -11.99 0.91 -14.89
N ARG A 112 -13.26 0.55 -15.03
CA ARG A 112 -13.79 -0.06 -16.26
C ARG A 112 -13.92 0.90 -17.44
N ALA A 113 -13.78 2.20 -17.21
CA ALA A 113 -13.75 3.20 -18.26
C ALA A 113 -12.38 3.31 -18.95
N ILE A 114 -11.32 2.73 -18.39
CA ILE A 114 -10.02 2.63 -19.02
C ILE A 114 -10.14 1.66 -20.20
N PRO A 115 -9.85 2.07 -21.46
CA PRO A 115 -10.16 1.28 -22.65
C PRO A 115 -9.54 -0.13 -22.67
N GLU A 116 -8.33 -0.27 -22.12
CA GLU A 116 -7.59 -1.52 -22.10
C GLU A 116 -8.04 -2.47 -20.98
N VAL A 117 -8.91 -2.04 -20.06
CA VAL A 117 -9.46 -2.89 -19.01
C VAL A 117 -10.51 -3.82 -19.61
N ARG A 118 -10.15 -5.11 -19.74
CA ARG A 118 -11.02 -6.14 -20.28
C ARG A 118 -12.08 -6.60 -19.29
N SER A 119 -11.67 -6.85 -18.05
CA SER A 119 -12.58 -7.31 -17.00
C SER A 119 -12.01 -7.03 -15.61
N THR A 120 -12.90 -6.96 -14.62
CA THR A 120 -12.55 -6.80 -13.22
C THR A 120 -13.26 -7.85 -12.36
N GLU A 121 -12.60 -8.28 -11.29
CA GLU A 121 -13.18 -9.10 -10.23
C GLU A 121 -12.93 -8.42 -8.89
N THR A 122 -13.97 -8.27 -8.09
CA THR A 122 -13.93 -7.51 -6.84
C THR A 122 -13.99 -8.45 -5.65
N PHE A 123 -13.00 -8.36 -4.75
CA PHE A 123 -12.91 -9.07 -3.49
C PHE A 123 -13.16 -8.10 -2.34
N VAL A 124 -14.41 -7.96 -1.93
CA VAL A 124 -14.75 -7.07 -0.80
C VAL A 124 -14.26 -7.70 0.50
N TYR A 125 -13.55 -6.91 1.31
CA TYR A 125 -13.04 -7.38 2.59
C TYR A 125 -14.17 -7.46 3.63
N LEU A 126 -14.41 -8.66 4.13
CA LEU A 126 -15.40 -8.88 5.17
C LEU A 126 -14.79 -8.73 6.56
N MET A 127 -13.52 -9.12 6.72
CA MET A 127 -12.81 -9.08 8.00
C MET A 127 -11.30 -9.10 7.78
N LEU A 128 -10.61 -8.10 8.26
CA LEU A 128 -9.16 -8.10 8.33
C LEU A 128 -8.71 -8.98 9.52
N ARG A 129 -8.00 -10.06 9.25
CA ARG A 129 -7.55 -11.01 10.28
C ARG A 129 -6.13 -10.76 10.75
N LYS A 130 -5.28 -10.23 9.87
CA LYS A 130 -3.88 -9.95 10.17
C LYS A 130 -3.32 -8.94 9.17
N GLN A 131 -2.70 -7.91 9.71
CA GLN A 131 -1.91 -6.95 8.94
C GLN A 131 -0.69 -6.56 9.77
N ILE A 132 0.49 -6.93 9.30
CA ILE A 132 1.77 -6.62 9.95
C ILE A 132 2.77 -6.19 8.89
N TYR A 133 3.70 -5.31 9.28
CA TYR A 133 4.70 -4.72 8.37
C TYR A 133 6.14 -5.05 8.78
N THR A 134 6.32 -6.10 9.58
CA THR A 134 7.63 -6.54 10.07
C THR A 134 8.21 -7.63 9.17
N TRP A 135 8.74 -7.23 8.00
CA TRP A 135 9.34 -8.17 7.05
C TRP A 135 10.72 -8.69 7.47
N GLY A 136 11.37 -8.02 8.43
CA GLY A 136 12.75 -8.24 8.80
C GLY A 136 13.73 -7.69 7.76
N THR A 137 15.02 -7.92 8.02
CA THR A 137 16.11 -7.63 7.09
C THR A 137 16.91 -8.91 6.85
N ARG A 138 17.36 -9.13 5.62
CA ARG A 138 18.23 -10.26 5.26
C ARG A 138 19.62 -9.75 4.89
#